data_9faf2fd0428785bbd510df56c69cbd40
#
_entry.id   9faf2fd0428785bbd510df56c69cbd40
#
_cell.length_a   1.000
_cell.length_b   1.000
_cell.length_c   1.000
_cell.angle_alpha   90.00
_cell.angle_beta   90.00
_cell.angle_gamma   90.00
#
_symmetry.space_group_name_H-M   'P 1'
#
loop_
_entity.id
_entity.type
_entity.pdbx_description
1 polymer ?
#
loop_
_entity_poly.entity_id
_entity_poly.type
_entity_poly.pdbx_seq_one_letter_code
_entity_poly.pdbx_strand_id
1 'polypeptide(L)'
;DPSQIADNIASHIAATITEKQQIFETADVKKRLNTIIKIMENETSIIGVEKRIRGRVKTQMEKTQREYYLNEQLKAIQKELGEIEDGKDESTSLNKAILKSKMPKEVEKKCLQELKKLKNMSPMSAEATVVRNYLDWMTELPWHKKSEVDIDLTKALSVLDKDHFGLEKVKERIIEFLAVQKRMEKIKGPILCLVGPPGVGKTSLGKSIAKATNREFVRMSVGGMRDEAEIRGHRRTYIGSLPGKIIQM
;
A
#
# COMPACT_ATOMS: atom_id res chain seq x y z
N ASP A 1 -63.01 -21.54 26.23
CA ASP A 1 -63.13 -20.08 26.40
C ASP A 1 -61.96 -19.41 25.67
N PRO A 2 -62.21 -18.51 24.68
CA PRO A 2 -61.14 -17.84 23.94
C PRO A 2 -60.18 -17.00 24.82
N SER A 3 -60.68 -16.50 25.94
CA SER A 3 -59.88 -15.79 26.92
C SER A 3 -58.82 -16.67 27.58
N GLN A 4 -59.17 -17.88 27.98
CA GLN A 4 -58.25 -18.82 28.58
C GLN A 4 -57.19 -19.28 27.57
N ILE A 5 -57.54 -19.42 26.29
CA ILE A 5 -56.58 -19.74 25.23
C ILE A 5 -55.56 -18.63 25.06
N ALA A 6 -56.01 -17.36 25.04
CA ALA A 6 -55.12 -16.22 24.95
C ALA A 6 -54.13 -16.13 26.13
N ASP A 7 -54.63 -16.37 27.34
CA ASP A 7 -53.79 -16.35 28.55
C ASP A 7 -52.75 -17.51 28.59
N ASN A 8 -53.18 -18.71 28.16
CA ASN A 8 -52.26 -19.82 28.01
C ASN A 8 -51.15 -19.57 26.97
N ILE A 9 -51.49 -19.04 25.81
CA ILE A 9 -50.50 -18.72 24.80
C ILE A 9 -49.55 -17.62 25.32
N ALA A 10 -50.08 -16.56 25.94
CA ALA A 10 -49.27 -15.46 26.48
C ALA A 10 -48.27 -15.92 27.54
N SER A 11 -48.58 -16.96 28.33
CA SER A 11 -47.66 -17.51 29.32
C SER A 11 -46.44 -18.19 28.70
N HIS A 12 -46.59 -18.81 27.53
CA HIS A 12 -45.55 -19.60 26.85
C HIS A 12 -44.75 -18.85 25.79
N ILE A 13 -45.23 -17.67 25.37
CA ILE A 13 -44.53 -16.82 24.40
C ILE A 13 -43.27 -16.20 25.02
N ALA A 14 -42.19 -16.14 24.26
CA ALA A 14 -40.96 -15.47 24.63
C ALA A 14 -41.07 -13.95 24.41
N ALA A 15 -42.12 -13.33 25.01
CA ALA A 15 -42.35 -11.90 24.97
C ALA A 15 -41.69 -11.19 26.16
N THR A 16 -41.34 -9.92 25.97
CA THR A 16 -40.82 -9.08 27.06
C THR A 16 -41.87 -8.86 28.16
N ILE A 17 -41.42 -8.54 29.36
CA ILE A 17 -42.33 -8.29 30.50
C ILE A 17 -43.35 -7.20 30.16
N THR A 18 -42.93 -6.15 29.45
CA THR A 18 -43.81 -5.04 29.00
C THR A 18 -44.86 -5.52 27.99
N GLU A 19 -44.52 -6.37 27.08
CA GLU A 19 -45.47 -6.96 26.10
C GLU A 19 -46.47 -7.88 26.79
N LYS A 20 -46.00 -8.73 27.72
CA LYS A 20 -46.89 -9.57 28.55
C LYS A 20 -47.85 -8.75 29.34
N GLN A 21 -47.40 -7.67 29.98
CA GLN A 21 -48.24 -6.77 30.73
C GLN A 21 -49.30 -6.10 29.84
N GLN A 22 -48.94 -5.65 28.65
CA GLN A 22 -49.88 -5.09 27.68
C GLN A 22 -50.96 -6.07 27.23
N ILE A 23 -50.60 -7.36 27.06
CA ILE A 23 -51.54 -8.44 26.74
C ILE A 23 -52.56 -8.59 27.90
N PHE A 24 -52.10 -8.63 29.16
CA PHE A 24 -52.96 -8.81 30.32
C PHE A 24 -53.88 -7.62 30.61
N GLU A 25 -53.43 -6.41 30.37
CA GLU A 25 -54.22 -5.18 30.50
C GLU A 25 -55.31 -5.05 29.42
N THR A 26 -55.22 -5.76 28.31
CA THR A 26 -56.20 -5.68 27.23
C THR A 26 -57.42 -6.53 27.53
N ALA A 27 -58.53 -5.92 27.98
CA ALA A 27 -59.76 -6.55 28.32
C ALA A 27 -60.50 -7.20 27.10
N ASP A 28 -60.37 -6.64 25.90
CA ASP A 28 -60.98 -7.15 24.66
C ASP A 28 -60.18 -8.37 24.16
N VAL A 29 -60.81 -9.52 24.21
CA VAL A 29 -60.22 -10.84 23.84
C VAL A 29 -59.75 -10.83 22.37
N LYS A 30 -60.49 -10.18 21.47
CA LYS A 30 -60.09 -10.10 20.05
C LYS A 30 -58.83 -9.29 19.84
N LYS A 31 -58.68 -8.16 20.53
CA LYS A 31 -57.48 -7.31 20.48
C LYS A 31 -56.30 -8.04 21.14
N ARG A 32 -56.54 -8.74 22.25
CA ARG A 32 -55.53 -9.54 22.96
C ARG A 32 -54.93 -10.62 22.06
N LEU A 33 -55.78 -11.42 21.38
CA LEU A 33 -55.36 -12.43 20.42
C LEU A 33 -54.58 -11.85 19.23
N ASN A 34 -55.03 -10.73 18.69
CA ASN A 34 -54.33 -10.05 17.58
C ASN A 34 -52.95 -9.55 17.99
N THR A 35 -52.79 -9.08 19.25
CA THR A 35 -51.47 -8.69 19.79
C THR A 35 -50.54 -9.90 19.94
N ILE A 36 -51.05 -11.02 20.44
CA ILE A 36 -50.31 -12.26 20.54
C ILE A 36 -49.85 -12.77 19.18
N ILE A 37 -50.72 -12.75 18.17
CA ILE A 37 -50.39 -13.13 16.77
C ILE A 37 -49.24 -12.29 16.25
N LYS A 38 -49.30 -10.97 16.39
CA LYS A 38 -48.24 -10.06 15.94
C LYS A 38 -46.90 -10.36 16.62
N ILE A 39 -46.90 -10.62 17.91
CA ILE A 39 -45.67 -10.99 18.64
C ILE A 39 -45.11 -12.29 18.13
N MET A 40 -45.96 -13.31 17.92
CA MET A 40 -45.53 -14.60 17.36
C MET A 40 -44.98 -14.48 15.93
N GLU A 41 -45.59 -13.67 15.07
CA GLU A 41 -45.10 -13.40 13.70
C GLU A 41 -43.71 -12.75 13.73
N ASN A 42 -43.50 -11.78 14.60
CA ASN A 42 -42.20 -11.13 14.78
C ASN A 42 -41.14 -12.12 15.27
N GLU A 43 -41.49 -12.91 16.28
CA GLU A 43 -40.58 -13.93 16.85
C GLU A 43 -40.22 -15.00 15.81
N THR A 44 -41.19 -15.48 15.06
CA THR A 44 -40.98 -16.43 13.95
C THR A 44 -40.04 -15.83 12.88
N SER A 45 -40.22 -14.54 12.55
CA SER A 45 -39.36 -13.84 11.61
C SER A 45 -37.92 -13.74 12.13
N ILE A 46 -37.73 -13.39 13.41
CA ILE A 46 -36.41 -13.30 14.06
C ILE A 46 -35.70 -14.65 14.04
N ILE A 47 -36.40 -15.73 14.43
CA ILE A 47 -35.85 -17.10 14.41
C ILE A 47 -35.47 -17.51 12.97
N GLY A 48 -36.28 -17.13 11.98
CA GLY A 48 -35.97 -17.36 10.57
C GLY A 48 -34.71 -16.65 10.08
N VAL A 49 -34.49 -15.43 10.52
CA VAL A 49 -33.27 -14.66 10.22
C VAL A 49 -32.05 -15.28 10.93
N GLU A 50 -32.20 -15.61 12.21
CA GLU A 50 -31.14 -16.24 13.00
C GLU A 50 -30.68 -17.57 12.40
N LYS A 51 -31.62 -18.42 11.99
CA LYS A 51 -31.34 -19.71 11.33
C LYS A 51 -30.57 -19.48 10.01
N ARG A 52 -30.95 -18.47 9.22
CA ARG A 52 -30.22 -18.11 7.98
C ARG A 52 -28.80 -17.61 8.26
N ILE A 53 -28.63 -16.79 9.29
CA ILE A 53 -27.32 -16.28 9.68
C ILE A 53 -26.42 -17.43 10.15
N ARG A 54 -26.91 -18.29 11.03
CA ARG A 54 -26.17 -19.48 11.50
C ARG A 54 -25.78 -20.39 10.33
N GLY A 55 -26.70 -20.61 9.38
CA GLY A 55 -26.41 -21.39 8.18
C GLY A 55 -25.27 -20.77 7.34
N ARG A 56 -25.32 -19.48 7.09
CA ARG A 56 -24.26 -18.76 6.35
C ARG A 56 -22.91 -18.82 7.08
N VAL A 57 -22.90 -18.57 8.38
CA VAL A 57 -21.67 -18.63 9.19
C VAL A 57 -21.07 -20.03 9.14
N LYS A 58 -21.89 -21.09 9.30
CA LYS A 58 -21.43 -22.48 9.21
C LYS A 58 -20.80 -22.78 7.84
N THR A 59 -21.50 -22.43 6.75
CA THR A 59 -20.98 -22.64 5.39
C THR A 59 -19.68 -21.86 5.14
N GLN A 60 -19.57 -20.63 5.65
CA GLN A 60 -18.36 -19.83 5.53
C GLN A 60 -17.19 -20.45 6.32
N MET A 61 -17.45 -20.93 7.54
CA MET A 61 -16.43 -21.62 8.34
C MET A 61 -15.93 -22.90 7.66
N GLU A 62 -16.86 -23.72 7.15
CA GLU A 62 -16.53 -24.97 6.43
C GLU A 62 -15.69 -24.67 5.18
N LYS A 63 -16.02 -23.60 4.44
CA LYS A 63 -15.26 -23.15 3.27
C LYS A 63 -13.84 -22.72 3.66
N THR A 64 -13.71 -21.91 4.69
CA THR A 64 -12.40 -21.43 5.17
C THR A 64 -11.53 -22.58 5.69
N GLN A 65 -12.13 -23.53 6.44
CA GLN A 65 -11.41 -24.73 6.89
C GLN A 65 -10.94 -25.60 5.73
N ARG A 66 -11.78 -25.76 4.71
CA ARG A 66 -11.41 -26.53 3.51
C ARG A 66 -10.30 -25.85 2.72
N GLU A 67 -10.37 -24.53 2.56
CA GLU A 67 -9.29 -23.73 1.92
C GLU A 67 -7.98 -23.86 2.70
N TYR A 68 -8.03 -23.78 4.02
CA TYR A 68 -6.84 -23.97 4.85
C TYR A 68 -6.23 -25.37 4.66
N TYR A 69 -7.06 -26.41 4.73
CA TYR A 69 -6.63 -27.81 4.57
C TYR A 69 -6.02 -28.06 3.19
N LEU A 70 -6.66 -27.55 2.13
CA LEU A 70 -6.15 -27.66 0.76
C LEU A 70 -4.80 -26.92 0.59
N ASN A 71 -4.65 -25.74 1.20
CA ASN A 71 -3.39 -25.00 1.18
C ASN A 71 -2.27 -25.76 1.93
N GLU A 72 -2.56 -26.38 3.06
CA GLU A 72 -1.58 -27.21 3.77
C GLU A 72 -1.20 -28.48 2.99
N GLN A 73 -2.16 -29.12 2.32
CA GLN A 73 -1.87 -30.24 1.41
C GLN A 73 -1.00 -29.77 0.22
N LEU A 74 -1.31 -28.64 -0.36
CA LEU A 74 -0.55 -28.06 -1.48
C LEU A 74 0.90 -27.78 -1.07
N LYS A 75 1.12 -27.20 0.13
CA LYS A 75 2.46 -27.01 0.69
C LYS A 75 3.19 -28.32 0.93
N ALA A 76 2.51 -29.34 1.46
CA ALA A 76 3.10 -30.66 1.69
C ALA A 76 3.54 -31.31 0.37
N ILE A 77 2.68 -31.26 -0.65
CA ILE A 77 2.98 -31.79 -2.00
C ILE A 77 4.13 -31.00 -2.64
N GLN A 78 4.13 -29.69 -2.55
CA GLN A 78 5.22 -28.86 -3.08
C GLN A 78 6.55 -29.14 -2.38
N LYS A 79 6.50 -29.46 -1.09
CA LYS A 79 7.68 -29.87 -0.32
C LYS A 79 8.22 -31.26 -0.77
N GLU A 80 7.33 -32.20 -1.05
CA GLU A 80 7.70 -33.53 -1.56
C GLU A 80 8.24 -33.48 -3.01
N LEU A 81 7.70 -32.57 -3.83
CA LEU A 81 8.18 -32.36 -5.21
C LEU A 81 9.50 -31.59 -5.29
N GLY A 82 10.03 -31.09 -4.16
CA GLY A 82 11.28 -30.31 -4.15
C GLY A 82 11.15 -28.91 -4.80
N GLU A 83 9.93 -28.47 -5.13
CA GLU A 83 9.68 -27.17 -5.77
C GLU A 83 9.59 -26.01 -4.76
N ILE A 84 9.49 -26.32 -3.47
CA ILE A 84 9.58 -25.32 -2.40
C ILE A 84 10.49 -25.88 -1.30
N GLU A 85 11.75 -25.51 -1.34
CA GLU A 85 12.49 -25.38 -0.11
C GLU A 85 11.83 -24.24 0.67
N ASP A 86 10.94 -24.63 1.58
CA ASP A 86 10.35 -23.82 2.66
C ASP A 86 10.48 -22.30 2.52
N GLY A 87 9.46 -21.55 2.90
CA GLY A 87 9.53 -20.09 3.07
C GLY A 87 10.73 -19.59 3.90
N LYS A 88 11.60 -20.49 4.34
CA LYS A 88 12.96 -20.24 4.79
C LYS A 88 13.84 -19.70 3.67
N ASP A 89 13.64 -20.09 2.42
CA ASP A 89 14.54 -19.67 1.33
C ASP A 89 14.23 -18.24 0.89
N GLU A 90 12.97 -17.85 0.77
CA GLU A 90 12.59 -16.47 0.45
C GLU A 90 13.03 -15.51 1.57
N SER A 91 12.79 -15.86 2.83
CA SER A 91 13.21 -15.02 3.96
C SER A 91 14.73 -15.00 4.18
N THR A 92 15.43 -16.05 3.78
CA THR A 92 16.91 -16.10 3.79
C THR A 92 17.48 -15.33 2.60
N SER A 93 16.84 -15.38 1.43
CA SER A 93 17.23 -14.60 0.25
C SER A 93 17.04 -13.11 0.49
N LEU A 94 15.90 -12.69 1.05
CA LEU A 94 15.64 -11.30 1.45
C LEU A 94 16.64 -10.83 2.53
N ASN A 95 16.95 -11.66 3.50
CA ASN A 95 17.94 -11.31 4.51
C ASN A 95 19.33 -11.09 3.89
N LYS A 96 19.76 -11.98 2.98
CA LYS A 96 21.02 -11.81 2.24
C LYS A 96 20.99 -10.55 1.37
N ALA A 97 19.86 -10.23 0.72
CA ALA A 97 19.68 -9.04 -0.10
C ALA A 97 19.80 -7.76 0.76
N ILE A 98 19.15 -7.72 1.94
CA ILE A 98 19.25 -6.61 2.89
C ILE A 98 20.71 -6.36 3.30
N LEU A 99 21.43 -7.41 3.66
CA LEU A 99 22.86 -7.29 4.06
C LEU A 99 23.74 -6.87 2.86
N LYS A 100 23.45 -7.37 1.66
CA LYS A 100 24.22 -7.04 0.44
C LYS A 100 24.02 -5.60 -0.02
N SER A 101 22.84 -5.01 0.21
CA SER A 101 22.50 -3.65 -0.23
C SER A 101 23.27 -2.55 0.50
N LYS A 102 23.97 -2.88 1.60
CA LYS A 102 24.78 -1.94 2.42
C LYS A 102 24.01 -0.67 2.83
N MET A 103 22.77 -0.84 3.25
CA MET A 103 21.93 0.26 3.74
C MET A 103 22.53 0.97 4.96
N PRO A 104 22.12 2.21 5.28
CA PRO A 104 22.42 2.83 6.57
C PRO A 104 21.91 1.94 7.72
N LYS A 105 22.65 1.85 8.82
CA LYS A 105 22.36 0.96 9.96
C LYS A 105 20.94 1.08 10.52
N GLU A 106 20.40 2.30 10.53
CA GLU A 106 19.02 2.53 10.99
C GLU A 106 17.97 1.92 10.05
N VAL A 107 18.22 2.00 8.75
CA VAL A 107 17.34 1.44 7.72
C VAL A 107 17.42 -0.08 7.72
N GLU A 108 18.63 -0.63 7.79
CA GLU A 108 18.87 -2.06 7.89
C GLU A 108 18.13 -2.67 9.08
N LYS A 109 18.25 -2.03 10.27
CA LYS A 109 17.53 -2.46 11.47
C LYS A 109 16.02 -2.50 11.26
N LYS A 110 15.44 -1.49 10.58
CA LYS A 110 14.01 -1.45 10.27
C LYS A 110 13.62 -2.57 9.29
N CYS A 111 14.41 -2.78 8.23
CA CYS A 111 14.15 -3.85 7.27
C CYS A 111 14.20 -5.24 7.92
N LEU A 112 15.16 -5.50 8.80
CA LEU A 112 15.24 -6.76 9.56
C LEU A 112 14.04 -6.96 10.52
N GLN A 113 13.53 -5.89 11.13
CA GLN A 113 12.33 -5.96 11.95
C GLN A 113 11.08 -6.31 11.09
N GLU A 114 10.93 -5.69 9.93
CA GLU A 114 9.83 -6.00 9.01
C GLU A 114 9.95 -7.42 8.45
N LEU A 115 11.16 -7.89 8.13
CA LEU A 115 11.41 -9.28 7.72
C LEU A 115 11.03 -10.27 8.83
N LYS A 116 11.30 -9.95 10.09
CA LYS A 116 10.86 -10.77 11.23
C LYS A 116 9.35 -10.85 11.34
N LYS A 117 8.64 -9.75 11.08
CA LYS A 117 7.17 -9.75 11.04
C LYS A 117 6.66 -10.61 9.88
N LEU A 118 7.23 -10.44 8.68
CA LEU A 118 6.87 -11.20 7.49
C LEU A 118 6.95 -12.72 7.72
N LYS A 119 7.98 -13.19 8.45
CA LYS A 119 8.12 -14.61 8.81
C LYS A 119 6.96 -15.18 9.64
N ASN A 120 6.32 -14.33 10.43
CA ASN A 120 5.22 -14.72 11.31
C ASN A 120 3.83 -14.51 10.67
N MET A 121 3.78 -13.92 9.47
CA MET A 121 2.53 -13.67 8.74
C MET A 121 2.19 -14.84 7.83
N SER A 122 0.89 -15.01 7.55
CA SER A 122 0.46 -15.95 6.52
C SER A 122 0.95 -15.45 5.15
N PRO A 123 1.62 -16.31 4.35
CA PRO A 123 2.14 -15.92 3.01
C PRO A 123 1.07 -15.36 2.07
N MET A 124 -0.17 -15.78 2.24
CA MET A 124 -1.32 -15.37 1.41
C MET A 124 -2.03 -14.11 1.94
N SER A 125 -1.54 -13.50 3.02
CA SER A 125 -2.17 -12.30 3.56
C SER A 125 -1.81 -11.06 2.71
N ALA A 126 -2.78 -10.17 2.54
CA ALA A 126 -2.57 -8.89 1.87
C ALA A 126 -1.47 -8.05 2.56
N GLU A 127 -1.37 -8.17 3.88
CA GLU A 127 -0.35 -7.50 4.69
C GLU A 127 1.06 -8.04 4.40
N ALA A 128 1.22 -9.35 4.22
CA ALA A 128 2.49 -9.96 3.83
C ALA A 128 2.97 -9.43 2.46
N THR A 129 2.06 -9.29 1.50
CA THR A 129 2.37 -8.72 0.18
C THR A 129 2.86 -7.28 0.29
N VAL A 130 2.22 -6.46 1.12
CA VAL A 130 2.64 -5.06 1.35
C VAL A 130 4.05 -4.99 1.98
N VAL A 131 4.33 -5.84 2.96
CA VAL A 131 5.65 -5.89 3.61
C VAL A 131 6.72 -6.39 2.65
N ARG A 132 6.41 -7.40 1.82
CA ARG A 132 7.32 -7.94 0.80
C ARG A 132 7.69 -6.86 -0.22
N ASN A 133 6.71 -6.21 -0.83
CA ASN A 133 6.94 -5.12 -1.79
C ASN A 133 7.80 -3.99 -1.18
N TYR A 134 7.57 -3.65 0.08
CA TYR A 134 8.40 -2.67 0.76
C TYR A 134 9.86 -3.12 0.90
N LEU A 135 10.10 -4.38 1.28
CA LEU A 135 11.46 -4.91 1.41
C LEU A 135 12.17 -5.00 0.06
N ASP A 136 11.45 -5.38 -1.01
CA ASP A 136 11.98 -5.43 -2.37
C ASP A 136 12.46 -4.04 -2.81
N TRP A 137 11.62 -3.01 -2.69
CA TRP A 137 12.03 -1.64 -2.97
C TRP A 137 13.25 -1.21 -2.16
N MET A 138 13.30 -1.53 -0.87
CA MET A 138 14.42 -1.15 -0.01
C MET A 138 15.73 -1.84 -0.41
N THR A 139 15.66 -3.07 -0.93
CA THR A 139 16.84 -3.82 -1.39
C THR A 139 17.32 -3.41 -2.77
N GLU A 140 16.41 -2.94 -3.64
CA GLU A 140 16.72 -2.48 -4.99
C GLU A 140 17.36 -1.09 -5.02
N LEU A 141 17.08 -0.25 -3.99
CA LEU A 141 17.64 1.10 -3.94
C LEU A 141 19.17 1.09 -3.88
N PRO A 142 19.83 1.88 -4.74
CA PRO A 142 21.28 1.97 -4.79
C PRO A 142 21.87 2.86 -3.69
N TRP A 143 21.82 2.42 -2.44
CA TRP A 143 22.20 3.21 -1.24
C TRP A 143 23.58 3.85 -1.28
N HIS A 144 24.53 3.23 -1.97
CA HIS A 144 25.94 3.68 -2.03
C HIS A 144 26.42 4.04 -3.43
N LYS A 145 25.58 3.85 -4.46
CA LYS A 145 25.97 4.28 -5.79
C LYS A 145 25.86 5.82 -5.88
N LYS A 146 26.95 6.47 -6.15
CA LYS A 146 27.03 7.91 -6.43
C LYS A 146 27.77 8.06 -7.74
N SER A 147 27.26 8.95 -8.62
CA SER A 147 28.03 9.36 -9.78
C SER A 147 29.28 10.10 -9.32
N GLU A 148 30.43 9.78 -9.90
CA GLU A 148 31.62 10.60 -9.72
C GLU A 148 31.40 11.91 -10.51
N VAL A 149 31.15 12.97 -9.77
CA VAL A 149 30.90 14.29 -10.34
C VAL A 149 32.22 14.94 -10.64
N ASP A 150 32.56 15.06 -11.91
CA ASP A 150 33.73 15.80 -12.38
C ASP A 150 33.25 17.11 -13.03
N ILE A 151 33.54 18.26 -12.41
CA ILE A 151 33.19 19.56 -12.92
C ILE A 151 34.45 20.22 -13.50
N ASP A 152 34.67 20.00 -14.78
CA ASP A 152 35.65 20.73 -15.58
C ASP A 152 34.94 21.85 -16.37
N LEU A 153 35.17 23.09 -15.98
CA LEU A 153 34.51 24.26 -16.60
C LEU A 153 34.87 24.46 -18.08
N THR A 154 36.06 24.07 -18.48
CA THR A 154 36.50 24.17 -19.88
C THR A 154 35.81 23.13 -20.75
N LYS A 155 35.72 21.89 -20.26
CA LYS A 155 34.94 20.85 -20.93
C LYS A 155 33.44 21.19 -20.96
N ALA A 156 32.92 21.76 -19.86
CA ALA A 156 31.51 22.12 -19.79
C ALA A 156 31.16 23.19 -20.84
N LEU A 157 32.00 24.21 -21.00
CA LEU A 157 31.81 25.21 -22.03
C LEU A 157 31.87 24.61 -23.44
N SER A 158 32.87 23.77 -23.72
CA SER A 158 33.01 23.12 -25.02
C SER A 158 31.80 22.22 -25.39
N VAL A 159 31.23 21.49 -24.40
CA VAL A 159 30.02 20.68 -24.60
C VAL A 159 28.82 21.59 -24.89
N LEU A 160 28.64 22.67 -24.15
CA LEU A 160 27.55 23.62 -24.35
C LEU A 160 27.63 24.30 -25.72
N ASP A 161 28.84 24.67 -26.18
CA ASP A 161 29.05 25.30 -27.48
C ASP A 161 28.80 24.33 -28.65
N LYS A 162 29.19 23.09 -28.48
CA LYS A 162 28.97 22.05 -29.48
C LYS A 162 27.49 21.66 -29.62
N ASP A 163 26.77 21.58 -28.52
CA ASP A 163 25.40 21.12 -28.50
C ASP A 163 24.37 22.24 -28.75
N HIS A 164 24.75 23.52 -28.53
CA HIS A 164 23.86 24.66 -28.62
C HIS A 164 24.53 25.85 -29.34
N PHE A 165 23.90 26.34 -30.41
CA PHE A 165 24.34 27.53 -31.11
C PHE A 165 23.82 28.80 -30.41
N GLY A 166 24.66 29.81 -30.26
CA GLY A 166 24.30 31.06 -29.57
C GLY A 166 24.03 30.87 -28.07
N LEU A 167 23.07 31.59 -27.53
CA LEU A 167 22.67 31.57 -26.13
C LEU A 167 23.79 31.94 -25.13
N GLU A 168 24.66 32.85 -25.50
CA GLU A 168 25.88 33.28 -24.76
C GLU A 168 25.57 33.53 -23.26
N LYS A 169 24.58 34.40 -22.98
CA LYS A 169 24.20 34.76 -21.59
C LYS A 169 23.71 33.55 -20.77
N VAL A 170 23.04 32.60 -21.43
CA VAL A 170 22.53 31.39 -20.76
C VAL A 170 23.68 30.46 -20.43
N LYS A 171 24.62 30.28 -21.36
CA LYS A 171 25.81 29.45 -21.16
C LYS A 171 26.71 30.06 -20.07
N GLU A 172 26.95 31.37 -20.09
CA GLU A 172 27.69 32.07 -19.05
C GLU A 172 27.07 31.80 -17.66
N ARG A 173 25.75 31.95 -17.54
CA ARG A 173 25.06 31.68 -16.28
C ARG A 173 25.15 30.24 -15.83
N ILE A 174 25.12 29.26 -16.76
CA ILE A 174 25.33 27.86 -16.46
C ILE A 174 26.74 27.59 -15.96
N ILE A 175 27.77 28.17 -16.60
CA ILE A 175 29.18 28.06 -16.19
C ILE A 175 29.40 28.67 -14.82
N GLU A 176 28.86 29.86 -14.53
CA GLU A 176 28.89 30.45 -13.19
C GLU A 176 28.28 29.51 -12.13
N PHE A 177 27.11 28.94 -12.42
CA PHE A 177 26.47 28.00 -11.53
C PHE A 177 27.33 26.78 -11.28
N LEU A 178 27.94 26.19 -12.31
CA LEU A 178 28.85 25.05 -12.19
C LEU A 178 30.13 25.43 -11.42
N ALA A 179 30.65 26.62 -11.61
CA ALA A 179 31.82 27.11 -10.86
C ALA A 179 31.53 27.21 -9.36
N VAL A 180 30.34 27.69 -9.00
CA VAL A 180 29.90 27.73 -7.60
C VAL A 180 29.78 26.35 -7.04
N GLN A 181 29.16 25.41 -7.80
CA GLN A 181 29.02 24.01 -7.37
C GLN A 181 30.37 23.31 -7.17
N LYS A 182 31.36 23.61 -8.03
CA LYS A 182 32.72 23.04 -7.90
C LYS A 182 33.40 23.48 -6.61
N ARG A 183 33.14 24.71 -6.14
CA ARG A 183 33.70 25.23 -4.87
C ARG A 183 32.99 24.72 -3.62
N MET A 184 31.76 24.22 -3.73
CA MET A 184 30.97 23.74 -2.61
C MET A 184 31.13 22.24 -2.49
N GLU A 185 31.67 21.73 -1.39
CA GLU A 185 31.79 20.29 -1.12
C GLU A 185 30.43 19.61 -0.95
N LYS A 186 29.39 20.37 -0.69
CA LYS A 186 28.01 19.86 -0.54
C LYS A 186 27.12 20.46 -1.65
N ILE A 187 26.30 19.59 -2.28
CA ILE A 187 25.29 19.99 -3.27
C ILE A 187 24.15 20.77 -2.59
N LYS A 188 24.45 21.99 -2.15
CA LYS A 188 23.49 22.96 -1.62
C LYS A 188 23.52 24.23 -2.47
N GLY A 189 23.38 24.05 -3.78
CA GLY A 189 23.29 25.17 -4.73
C GLY A 189 21.84 25.60 -4.96
N PRO A 190 21.63 26.82 -5.49
CA PRO A 190 20.33 27.27 -5.94
C PRO A 190 19.82 26.37 -7.07
N ILE A 191 18.51 26.30 -7.21
CA ILE A 191 17.87 25.57 -8.33
C ILE A 191 17.98 26.44 -9.58
N LEU A 192 18.52 25.87 -10.66
CA LEU A 192 18.58 26.55 -11.95
C LEU A 192 17.21 26.46 -12.63
N CYS A 193 16.57 27.58 -12.87
CA CYS A 193 15.27 27.67 -13.55
C CYS A 193 15.45 28.25 -14.97
N LEU A 194 15.11 27.44 -15.98
CA LEU A 194 15.16 27.87 -17.40
C LEU A 194 13.73 28.19 -17.87
N VAL A 195 13.49 29.46 -18.18
CA VAL A 195 12.18 29.98 -18.64
C VAL A 195 12.27 30.37 -20.09
N GLY A 196 11.25 30.05 -20.88
CA GLY A 196 11.20 30.42 -22.30
C GLY A 196 10.08 29.66 -23.03
N PRO A 197 9.80 30.00 -24.29
CA PRO A 197 8.78 29.35 -25.11
C PRO A 197 9.11 27.88 -25.39
N PRO A 198 8.15 27.08 -25.87
CA PRO A 198 8.43 25.72 -26.29
C PRO A 198 9.40 25.67 -27.46
N GLY A 199 10.21 24.62 -27.57
CA GLY A 199 11.13 24.40 -28.70
C GLY A 199 12.50 25.07 -28.61
N VAL A 200 12.76 25.99 -27.68
CA VAL A 200 14.05 26.71 -27.58
C VAL A 200 15.20 25.88 -26.95
N GLY A 201 15.01 24.63 -26.66
CA GLY A 201 16.12 23.78 -26.22
C GLY A 201 16.29 23.67 -24.68
N LYS A 202 15.30 24.06 -23.85
CA LYS A 202 15.44 23.98 -22.36
C LYS A 202 15.82 22.60 -21.87
N THR A 203 15.19 21.56 -22.40
CA THR A 203 15.46 20.17 -22.01
C THR A 203 16.81 19.68 -22.51
N SER A 204 17.24 20.11 -23.71
CA SER A 204 18.54 19.74 -24.26
C SER A 204 19.67 20.41 -23.48
N LEU A 205 19.48 21.65 -23.01
CA LEU A 205 20.45 22.33 -22.11
C LEU A 205 20.64 21.50 -20.81
N GLY A 206 19.55 21.01 -20.21
CA GLY A 206 19.64 20.12 -19.04
C GLY A 206 20.44 18.84 -19.31
N LYS A 207 20.24 18.21 -20.48
CA LYS A 207 21.04 17.05 -20.90
C LYS A 207 22.52 17.39 -21.10
N SER A 208 22.83 18.54 -21.71
CA SER A 208 24.20 18.98 -21.91
C SER A 208 24.90 19.31 -20.59
N ILE A 209 24.20 19.89 -19.62
CA ILE A 209 24.72 20.10 -18.26
C ILE A 209 25.04 18.76 -17.57
N ALA A 210 24.15 17.78 -17.68
CA ALA A 210 24.38 16.44 -17.10
C ALA A 210 25.62 15.78 -17.75
N LYS A 211 25.74 15.84 -19.07
CA LYS A 211 26.90 15.34 -19.81
C LYS A 211 28.21 16.06 -19.43
N ALA A 212 28.15 17.38 -19.28
CA ALA A 212 29.29 18.20 -18.89
C ALA A 212 29.78 17.93 -17.47
N THR A 213 28.90 17.46 -16.58
CA THR A 213 29.21 17.17 -15.18
C THR A 213 29.37 15.66 -14.89
N ASN A 214 29.36 14.83 -15.92
CA ASN A 214 29.40 13.36 -15.83
C ASN A 214 28.29 12.81 -14.90
N ARG A 215 27.08 13.36 -15.04
CA ARG A 215 25.89 12.90 -14.30
C ARG A 215 24.89 12.26 -15.25
N GLU A 216 24.13 11.28 -14.72
CA GLU A 216 22.99 10.75 -15.45
C GLU A 216 21.85 11.76 -15.49
N PHE A 217 21.15 11.83 -16.62
CA PHE A 217 20.04 12.74 -16.81
C PHE A 217 18.72 12.04 -16.59
N VAL A 218 17.97 12.50 -15.61
CA VAL A 218 16.63 12.03 -15.32
C VAL A 218 15.61 13.14 -15.59
N ARG A 219 14.48 12.80 -16.20
CA ARG A 219 13.42 13.76 -16.52
C ARG A 219 12.12 13.38 -15.87
N MET A 220 11.56 14.29 -15.07
CA MET A 220 10.22 14.16 -14.51
C MET A 220 9.33 15.28 -15.05
N SER A 221 8.16 14.93 -15.63
CA SER A 221 7.16 15.91 -16.03
C SER A 221 6.18 16.11 -14.87
N VAL A 222 6.12 17.33 -14.34
CA VAL A 222 5.19 17.69 -13.24
C VAL A 222 3.96 18.44 -13.73
N GLY A 223 3.95 18.85 -15.01
CA GLY A 223 2.79 19.48 -15.64
C GLY A 223 1.64 18.49 -15.80
N GLY A 224 0.49 18.78 -15.19
CA GLY A 224 -0.69 17.91 -15.21
C GLY A 224 -0.78 16.90 -14.08
N MET A 225 0.21 16.79 -13.20
CA MET A 225 0.10 15.99 -11.98
C MET A 225 -0.95 16.63 -11.05
N ARG A 226 -1.97 15.85 -10.69
CA ARG A 226 -3.04 16.27 -9.78
C ARG A 226 -2.89 15.67 -8.39
N ASP A 227 -2.22 14.52 -8.29
CA ASP A 227 -2.02 13.79 -7.03
C ASP A 227 -0.58 13.98 -6.53
N GLU A 228 -0.44 14.50 -5.31
CA GLU A 228 0.87 14.63 -4.66
C GLU A 228 1.52 13.27 -4.38
N ALA A 229 0.71 12.20 -4.31
CA ALA A 229 1.21 10.84 -4.11
C ALA A 229 2.10 10.36 -5.26
N GLU A 230 1.95 10.88 -6.46
CA GLU A 230 2.86 10.58 -7.57
C GLU A 230 4.30 11.04 -7.27
N ILE A 231 4.47 12.15 -6.56
CA ILE A 231 5.79 12.70 -6.21
C ILE A 231 6.31 12.09 -4.92
N ARG A 232 5.46 12.06 -3.87
CA ARG A 232 5.83 11.61 -2.51
C ARG A 232 5.77 10.11 -2.32
N GLY A 233 4.98 9.39 -3.13
CA GLY A 233 4.64 8.00 -2.94
C GLY A 233 3.35 7.81 -2.13
N HIS A 234 2.76 6.64 -2.26
CA HIS A 234 1.56 6.25 -1.54
C HIS A 234 1.89 5.80 -0.11
N ARG A 235 0.89 5.85 0.77
CA ARG A 235 1.04 5.27 2.11
C ARG A 235 1.27 3.76 2.00
N ARG A 236 2.26 3.25 2.69
CA ARG A 236 2.65 1.83 2.68
C ARG A 236 1.52 0.84 3.00
N THR A 237 0.49 1.29 3.72
CA THR A 237 -0.65 0.46 4.13
C THR A 237 -1.58 0.07 2.97
N TYR A 238 -1.46 0.71 1.82
CA TYR A 238 -2.27 0.37 0.65
C TYR A 238 -1.61 -0.75 -0.17
N ILE A 239 -2.42 -1.73 -0.58
CA ILE A 239 -1.97 -2.78 -1.50
C ILE A 239 -1.61 -2.12 -2.84
N GLY A 240 -0.42 -2.44 -3.38
CA GLY A 240 0.08 -1.80 -4.60
C GLY A 240 0.66 -0.41 -4.40
N SER A 241 0.95 0.00 -3.14
CA SER A 241 1.63 1.26 -2.87
C SER A 241 3.02 1.29 -3.52
N LEU A 242 3.28 2.36 -4.26
CA LEU A 242 4.56 2.62 -4.92
C LEU A 242 5.26 3.80 -4.24
N PRO A 243 6.60 3.79 -4.18
CA PRO A 243 7.37 4.96 -3.78
C PRO A 243 7.15 6.11 -4.77
N GLY A 244 7.46 7.32 -4.38
CA GLY A 244 7.34 8.48 -5.26
C GLY A 244 8.23 8.37 -6.49
N LYS A 245 7.85 9.05 -7.54
CA LYS A 245 8.51 9.01 -8.85
C LYS A 245 10.01 9.35 -8.80
N ILE A 246 10.40 10.22 -7.85
CA ILE A 246 11.82 10.57 -7.63
C ILE A 246 12.65 9.36 -7.18
N ILE A 247 12.04 8.43 -6.43
CA ILE A 247 12.73 7.23 -5.96
C ILE A 247 12.74 6.14 -7.03
N GLN A 248 11.75 6.14 -7.92
CA GLN A 248 11.64 5.16 -9.02
C GLN A 248 12.59 5.46 -10.20
N MET A 249 13.11 6.67 -10.30
CA MET A 249 14.03 7.14 -11.34
C MET A 249 15.49 6.93 -10.94
#